data_92c90dc11e7580218a263ad642e32291
#
_entry.id   92c90dc11e7580218a263ad642e32291
#
_cell.length_a   1.000
_cell.length_b   1.000
_cell.length_c   1.000
_cell.angle_alpha   90.00
_cell.angle_beta   90.00
_cell.angle_gamma   90.00
#
_symmetry.space_group_name_H-M   'P 1'
#
loop_
_entity.id
_entity.type
_entity.pdbx_description
1 polymer ?
#
loop_
_entity_poly.entity_id
_entity_poly.type
_entity_poly.pdbx_seq_one_letter_code
_entity_poly.pdbx_strand_id
1 'polypeptide(L)'
;VADMLVARGVVSREELAGRADPAPSPLAEKALKAPQVAGVLARGGPADRPSDIAAIFAPGDAVVTRKQPENTIVPGGHTRLPAYAAGAKGRVLRLHGTHVLPDSNAHDLGEAPEPLYAVAFPASELWAHPEHPRDEVVLDLWQSYLEAP
;
A
#
# COMPACT_ATOMS: atom_id res chain seq x y z
N VAL A 1 16.24 -12.01 -4.41
CA VAL A 1 16.60 -10.68 -4.99
C VAL A 1 17.24 -10.85 -6.36
N ALA A 2 18.30 -11.69 -6.52
CA ALA A 2 19.00 -11.85 -7.80
C ALA A 2 18.07 -12.26 -8.95
N ASP A 3 17.22 -13.26 -8.76
CA ASP A 3 16.26 -13.70 -9.78
C ASP A 3 15.24 -12.63 -10.18
N MET A 4 14.84 -11.78 -9.23
CA MET A 4 13.96 -10.65 -9.49
C MET A 4 14.64 -9.59 -10.35
N LEU A 5 15.92 -9.29 -10.09
CA LEU A 5 16.70 -8.34 -10.89
C LEU A 5 16.92 -8.85 -12.30
N VAL A 6 17.18 -10.15 -12.46
CA VAL A 6 17.30 -10.80 -13.78
C VAL A 6 15.96 -10.76 -14.52
N ALA A 7 14.87 -11.12 -13.87
CA ALA A 7 13.53 -11.10 -14.48
C ALA A 7 13.11 -9.70 -14.94
N ARG A 8 13.58 -8.64 -14.28
CA ARG A 8 13.33 -7.24 -14.65
C ARG A 8 14.37 -6.65 -15.62
N GLY A 9 15.31 -7.44 -16.10
CA GLY A 9 16.36 -7.00 -17.04
C GLY A 9 17.33 -5.98 -16.45
N VAL A 10 17.44 -5.90 -15.12
CA VAL A 10 18.38 -4.98 -14.43
C VAL A 10 19.81 -5.50 -14.48
N VAL A 11 19.96 -6.81 -14.45
CA VAL A 11 21.24 -7.54 -14.53
C VAL A 11 21.02 -8.88 -15.23
N SER A 12 22.00 -9.36 -15.97
CA SER A 12 21.95 -10.70 -16.58
C SER A 12 22.49 -11.79 -15.63
N ARG A 13 22.21 -13.06 -15.93
CA ARG A 13 22.78 -14.18 -15.18
C ARG A 13 24.30 -14.31 -15.42
N GLU A 14 24.75 -13.95 -16.61
CA GLU A 14 26.17 -13.94 -17.01
C GLU A 14 26.94 -12.89 -16.22
N GLU A 15 26.40 -11.67 -16.08
CA GLU A 15 26.99 -10.61 -15.25
C GLU A 15 27.09 -11.04 -13.77
N LEU A 16 25.99 -11.62 -13.22
CA LEU A 16 25.99 -12.13 -11.83
C LEU A 16 27.03 -13.24 -11.61
N ALA A 17 27.30 -14.02 -12.62
CA ALA A 17 28.30 -15.09 -12.58
C ALA A 17 29.72 -14.64 -12.93
N GLY A 18 29.94 -13.34 -13.21
CA GLY A 18 31.24 -12.79 -13.61
C GLY A 18 31.72 -13.27 -14.97
N ARG A 19 30.81 -13.70 -15.84
CA ARG A 19 31.14 -14.19 -17.20
C ARG A 19 30.90 -13.15 -18.29
N ALA A 20 30.30 -12.02 -17.95
CA ALA A 20 30.13 -10.88 -18.86
C ALA A 20 30.46 -9.58 -18.11
N ASP A 21 30.94 -8.59 -18.86
CA ASP A 21 31.15 -7.26 -18.34
C ASP A 21 29.80 -6.58 -17.99
N PRO A 22 29.74 -5.74 -16.94
CA PRO A 22 28.53 -5.04 -16.56
C PRO A 22 28.02 -4.14 -17.69
N ALA A 23 26.76 -4.33 -18.08
CA ALA A 23 26.06 -3.44 -19.01
C ALA A 23 25.35 -2.29 -18.25
N PRO A 24 25.13 -1.12 -18.87
CA PRO A 24 24.33 -0.07 -18.29
C PRO A 24 22.91 -0.57 -17.99
N SER A 25 22.49 -0.46 -16.72
CA SER A 25 21.11 -0.82 -16.33
C SER A 25 20.11 0.09 -17.04
N PRO A 26 18.94 -0.42 -17.49
CA PRO A 26 17.84 0.41 -17.99
C PRO A 26 17.31 1.40 -16.95
N LEU A 27 17.63 1.20 -15.66
CA LEU A 27 17.30 2.12 -14.59
C LEU A 27 18.39 3.16 -14.29
N ALA A 28 19.53 3.14 -15.00
CA ALA A 28 20.66 4.03 -14.71
C ALA A 28 20.30 5.53 -14.78
N GLU A 29 19.43 5.91 -15.71
CA GLU A 29 18.96 7.30 -15.85
C GLU A 29 18.04 7.74 -14.70
N LYS A 30 17.31 6.78 -14.07
CA LYS A 30 16.44 7.02 -12.93
C LYS A 30 17.20 6.99 -11.60
N ALA A 31 18.49 6.66 -11.60
CA ALA A 31 19.28 6.55 -10.39
C ALA A 31 19.39 7.90 -9.67
N LEU A 32 18.95 7.96 -8.42
CA LEU A 32 19.10 9.12 -7.57
C LEU A 32 20.59 9.34 -7.26
N LYS A 33 21.15 10.48 -7.67
CA LYS A 33 22.55 10.81 -7.42
C LYS A 33 22.75 11.37 -6.01
N ALA A 34 23.88 11.08 -5.39
CA ALA A 34 24.18 11.46 -4.01
C ALA A 34 23.90 12.95 -3.68
N PRO A 35 24.24 13.94 -4.51
CA PRO A 35 23.91 15.35 -4.24
C PRO A 35 22.41 15.67 -4.22
N GLN A 36 21.56 14.82 -4.83
CA GLN A 36 20.12 15.02 -4.93
C GLN A 36 19.36 14.46 -3.72
N VAL A 37 19.97 13.53 -2.97
CA VAL A 37 19.31 12.75 -1.91
C VAL A 37 18.69 13.65 -0.85
N ALA A 38 19.46 14.59 -0.30
CA ALA A 38 18.97 15.49 0.74
C ALA A 38 17.73 16.30 0.28
N GLY A 39 17.77 16.83 -0.94
CA GLY A 39 16.66 17.58 -1.52
C GLY A 39 15.40 16.73 -1.78
N VAL A 40 15.59 15.49 -2.22
CA VAL A 40 14.47 14.54 -2.42
C VAL A 40 13.83 14.18 -1.09
N LEU A 41 14.62 13.84 -0.08
CA LEU A 41 14.13 13.50 1.25
C LEU A 41 13.40 14.68 1.91
N ALA A 42 13.91 15.90 1.76
CA ALA A 42 13.29 17.10 2.32
C ALA A 42 11.92 17.42 1.69
N ARG A 43 11.74 17.16 0.39
CA ARG A 43 10.44 17.33 -0.30
C ARG A 43 9.42 16.26 0.06
N GLY A 44 9.88 15.07 0.45
CA GLY A 44 9.04 13.89 0.61
C GLY A 44 8.46 13.38 -0.71
N GLY A 45 7.50 12.47 -0.58
CA GLY A 45 6.75 11.91 -1.70
C GLY A 45 5.26 11.86 -1.37
N PRO A 46 4.50 12.98 -1.55
CA PRO A 46 3.06 12.99 -1.33
C PRO A 46 2.38 11.88 -2.15
N ALA A 47 1.49 11.13 -1.51
CA ALA A 47 0.75 10.05 -2.16
C ALA A 47 -0.69 10.45 -2.53
N ASP A 48 -1.10 11.68 -2.22
CA ASP A 48 -2.37 12.25 -2.65
C ASP A 48 -2.39 12.48 -4.17
N ARG A 49 -3.46 12.07 -4.82
CA ARG A 49 -3.68 12.21 -6.25
C ARG A 49 -5.16 12.51 -6.51
N PRO A 50 -5.47 13.34 -7.52
CA PRO A 50 -6.86 13.48 -7.97
C PRO A 50 -7.39 12.14 -8.50
N SER A 51 -8.67 11.87 -8.25
CA SER A 51 -9.37 10.68 -8.75
C SER A 51 -10.84 11.00 -9.00
N ASP A 52 -11.42 10.36 -10.02
CA ASP A 52 -12.86 10.44 -10.31
C ASP A 52 -13.68 9.43 -9.48
N ILE A 53 -13.02 8.60 -8.66
CA ILE A 53 -13.70 7.66 -7.77
C ILE A 53 -14.31 8.43 -6.62
N ALA A 54 -15.64 8.44 -6.55
CA ALA A 54 -16.37 9.10 -5.48
C ALA A 54 -16.18 8.37 -4.14
N ALA A 55 -16.03 9.14 -3.06
CA ALA A 55 -16.09 8.61 -1.70
C ALA A 55 -17.52 8.12 -1.39
N ILE A 56 -17.66 6.87 -0.93
CA ILE A 56 -18.96 6.25 -0.64
C ILE A 56 -19.26 6.18 0.86
N PHE A 57 -18.27 6.45 1.71
CA PHE A 57 -18.45 6.48 3.16
C PHE A 57 -18.23 7.89 3.72
N ALA A 58 -18.96 8.21 4.79
CA ALA A 58 -18.85 9.47 5.53
C ALA A 58 -18.37 9.21 6.98
N PRO A 59 -17.81 10.24 7.66
CA PRO A 59 -17.50 10.13 9.08
C PRO A 59 -18.73 9.68 9.91
N GLY A 60 -18.54 8.66 10.74
CA GLY A 60 -19.58 8.03 11.54
C GLY A 60 -20.13 6.75 10.93
N ASP A 61 -19.96 6.49 9.65
CA ASP A 61 -20.46 5.28 9.02
C ASP A 61 -19.78 4.03 9.59
N ALA A 62 -20.59 2.99 9.80
CA ALA A 62 -20.10 1.66 10.11
C ALA A 62 -19.59 1.00 8.82
N VAL A 63 -18.46 0.32 8.91
CA VAL A 63 -17.83 -0.40 7.79
C VAL A 63 -17.33 -1.76 8.26
N VAL A 64 -17.15 -2.68 7.32
CA VAL A 64 -16.48 -3.96 7.54
C VAL A 64 -15.30 -4.04 6.56
N THR A 65 -14.15 -4.48 7.02
CA THR A 65 -13.04 -4.76 6.12
C THR A 65 -13.26 -6.07 5.36
N ARG A 66 -12.67 -6.20 4.17
CA ARG A 66 -12.68 -7.46 3.42
C ARG A 66 -12.17 -8.61 4.31
N LYS A 67 -12.78 -9.79 4.15
CA LYS A 67 -12.38 -11.00 4.91
C LYS A 67 -11.02 -11.56 4.51
N GLN A 68 -10.59 -11.29 3.28
CA GLN A 68 -9.32 -11.76 2.73
C GLN A 68 -8.36 -10.58 2.63
N PRO A 69 -7.32 -10.54 3.47
CA PRO A 69 -6.31 -9.47 3.46
C PRO A 69 -5.26 -9.73 2.38
N GLU A 70 -5.71 -10.01 1.17
CA GLU A 70 -4.85 -10.33 0.03
C GLU A 70 -4.99 -9.26 -1.04
N ASN A 71 -3.93 -9.08 -1.83
CA ASN A 71 -4.00 -8.25 -3.02
C ASN A 71 -4.90 -8.92 -4.06
N THR A 72 -5.99 -8.24 -4.45
CA THR A 72 -6.97 -8.75 -5.42
C THR A 72 -6.53 -8.56 -6.88
N ILE A 73 -5.49 -7.76 -7.11
CA ILE A 73 -4.97 -7.45 -8.45
C ILE A 73 -3.83 -8.40 -8.80
N VAL A 74 -2.93 -8.65 -7.84
CA VAL A 74 -1.74 -9.48 -8.02
C VAL A 74 -1.73 -10.58 -6.95
N PRO A 75 -1.92 -11.86 -7.32
CA PRO A 75 -1.85 -12.98 -6.35
C PRO A 75 -0.53 -12.99 -5.57
N GLY A 76 -0.63 -12.98 -4.24
CA GLY A 76 0.54 -12.89 -3.35
C GLY A 76 1.24 -11.52 -3.36
N GLY A 77 0.64 -10.52 -4.00
CA GLY A 77 1.15 -9.16 -4.08
C GLY A 77 1.00 -8.37 -2.78
N HIS A 78 1.59 -7.16 -2.79
CA HIS A 78 1.50 -6.24 -1.67
C HIS A 78 0.07 -5.74 -1.45
N THR A 79 -0.36 -5.70 -0.19
CA THR A 79 -1.58 -5.00 0.24
C THR A 79 -1.32 -4.26 1.55
N ARG A 80 -2.11 -3.23 1.82
CA ARG A 80 -2.05 -2.48 3.08
C ARG A 80 -3.19 -2.85 4.04
N LEU A 81 -4.07 -3.79 3.68
CA LEU A 81 -5.02 -4.36 4.62
C LEU A 81 -4.30 -5.36 5.53
N PRO A 82 -4.11 -5.07 6.83
CA PRO A 82 -3.42 -5.99 7.72
C PRO A 82 -4.30 -7.20 8.04
N ALA A 83 -3.69 -8.38 8.13
CA ALA A 83 -4.39 -9.63 8.38
C ALA A 83 -5.23 -9.62 9.67
N TYR A 84 -4.74 -8.94 10.72
CA TYR A 84 -5.46 -8.86 12.00
C TYR A 84 -6.75 -8.02 11.93
N ALA A 85 -6.90 -7.18 10.91
CA ALA A 85 -8.10 -6.36 10.71
C ALA A 85 -9.03 -6.92 9.63
N ALA A 86 -8.71 -8.08 9.04
CA ALA A 86 -9.54 -8.70 8.01
C ALA A 86 -10.89 -9.16 8.56
N GLY A 87 -12.00 -8.73 7.95
CA GLY A 87 -13.37 -9.01 8.38
C GLY A 87 -13.80 -8.27 9.65
N ALA A 88 -12.99 -7.34 10.14
CA ALA A 88 -13.29 -6.58 11.36
C ALA A 88 -14.31 -5.45 11.08
N LYS A 89 -15.16 -5.19 12.06
CA LYS A 89 -16.12 -4.08 12.03
C LYS A 89 -15.48 -2.83 12.62
N GLY A 90 -15.57 -1.74 11.88
CA GLY A 90 -15.03 -0.45 12.28
C GLY A 90 -15.98 0.69 12.00
N ARG A 91 -15.55 1.89 12.38
CA ARG A 91 -16.28 3.13 12.15
C ARG A 91 -15.37 4.15 11.47
N VAL A 92 -15.83 4.73 10.39
CA VAL A 92 -15.10 5.81 9.68
C VAL A 92 -14.98 7.02 10.61
N LEU A 93 -13.74 7.49 10.79
CA LEU A 93 -13.46 8.73 11.52
C LEU A 93 -13.40 9.94 10.60
N ARG A 94 -12.73 9.76 9.45
CA ARG A 94 -12.59 10.83 8.47
C ARG A 94 -12.17 10.29 7.10
N LEU A 95 -12.41 11.09 6.05
CA LEU A 95 -11.86 10.94 4.72
C LEU A 95 -10.57 11.76 4.60
N HIS A 96 -9.50 11.15 4.10
CA HIS A 96 -8.21 11.82 3.82
C HIS A 96 -8.14 12.42 2.41
N GLY A 97 -9.13 12.18 1.56
CA GLY A 97 -9.06 12.43 0.13
C GLY A 97 -8.67 11.18 -0.63
N THR A 98 -8.17 11.34 -1.87
CA THR A 98 -7.80 10.23 -2.74
C THR A 98 -6.28 10.05 -2.77
N HIS A 99 -5.83 8.81 -2.64
CA HIS A 99 -4.42 8.46 -2.52
C HIS A 99 -4.07 7.27 -3.41
N VAL A 100 -2.83 7.24 -3.88
CA VAL A 100 -2.26 6.12 -4.64
C VAL A 100 -2.57 4.79 -3.96
N LEU A 101 -3.12 3.82 -4.72
CA LEU A 101 -3.42 2.49 -4.22
C LEU A 101 -2.14 1.64 -4.19
N PRO A 102 -1.70 1.17 -3.02
CA PRO A 102 -0.47 0.37 -2.92
C PRO A 102 -0.55 -0.98 -3.64
N ASP A 103 -1.74 -1.56 -3.73
CA ASP A 103 -1.98 -2.88 -4.34
C ASP A 103 -1.61 -2.92 -5.83
N SER A 104 -1.75 -1.82 -6.54
CA SER A 104 -1.34 -1.66 -7.93
C SER A 104 0.05 -1.04 -8.08
N ASN A 105 0.30 0.05 -7.35
CA ASN A 105 1.50 0.85 -7.51
C ASN A 105 2.79 0.10 -7.12
N ALA A 106 2.74 -0.77 -6.09
CA ALA A 106 3.88 -1.59 -5.69
C ALA A 106 4.29 -2.63 -6.76
N HIS A 107 3.47 -2.83 -7.77
CA HIS A 107 3.68 -3.80 -8.85
C HIS A 107 3.86 -3.16 -10.24
N ASP A 108 4.11 -1.85 -10.29
CA ASP A 108 4.23 -1.06 -11.52
C ASP A 108 2.99 -1.11 -12.43
N LEU A 109 1.79 -1.34 -11.83
CA LEU A 109 0.50 -1.39 -12.55
C LEU A 109 -0.24 -0.05 -12.56
N GLY A 110 0.44 1.03 -12.15
CA GLY A 110 -0.12 2.36 -12.08
C GLY A 110 -0.59 2.74 -10.67
N GLU A 111 -0.88 4.02 -10.50
CA GLU A 111 -1.18 4.62 -9.19
C GLU A 111 -2.61 4.31 -8.70
N ALA A 112 -3.59 4.15 -9.61
CA ALA A 112 -4.99 3.82 -9.34
C ALA A 112 -5.55 4.53 -8.07
N PRO A 113 -5.50 5.87 -7.97
CA PRO A 113 -5.85 6.57 -6.74
C PRO A 113 -7.34 6.42 -6.41
N GLU A 114 -7.63 6.13 -5.15
CA GLU A 114 -8.98 6.00 -4.63
C GLU A 114 -9.12 6.60 -3.21
N PRO A 115 -10.36 6.77 -2.69
CA PRO A 115 -10.59 7.34 -1.37
C PRO A 115 -9.89 6.55 -0.26
N LEU A 116 -9.23 7.27 0.65
CA LEU A 116 -8.54 6.76 1.82
C LEU A 116 -9.25 7.27 3.08
N TYR A 117 -9.56 6.37 4.02
CA TYR A 117 -10.28 6.68 5.24
C TYR A 117 -9.48 6.31 6.48
N ALA A 118 -9.53 7.14 7.52
CA ALA A 118 -9.20 6.71 8.86
C ALA A 118 -10.39 5.95 9.44
N VAL A 119 -10.17 4.70 9.85
CA VAL A 119 -11.19 3.81 10.42
C VAL A 119 -10.75 3.35 11.80
N ALA A 120 -11.62 3.54 12.80
CA ALA A 120 -11.40 3.07 14.16
C ALA A 120 -12.02 1.69 14.35
N PHE A 121 -11.27 0.80 14.96
CA PHE A 121 -11.67 -0.55 15.33
C PHE A 121 -11.53 -0.73 16.84
N PRO A 122 -12.59 -1.16 17.56
CA PRO A 122 -12.44 -1.59 18.94
C PRO A 122 -11.44 -2.75 19.04
N ALA A 123 -10.62 -2.76 20.07
CA ALA A 123 -9.64 -3.83 20.27
C ALA A 123 -10.29 -5.22 20.32
N SER A 124 -11.53 -5.31 20.82
CA SER A 124 -12.34 -6.55 20.86
C SER A 124 -12.76 -7.07 19.48
N GLU A 125 -12.78 -6.23 18.45
CA GLU A 125 -13.02 -6.68 17.05
C GLU A 125 -11.77 -7.28 16.42
N LEU A 126 -10.59 -6.86 16.88
CA LEU A 126 -9.29 -7.26 16.30
C LEU A 126 -8.69 -8.48 17.02
N TRP A 127 -8.93 -8.62 18.31
CA TRP A 127 -8.35 -9.66 19.16
C TRP A 127 -9.38 -10.30 20.09
N ALA A 128 -9.33 -11.62 20.22
CA ALA A 128 -10.21 -12.37 21.12
C ALA A 128 -10.00 -12.02 22.62
N HIS A 129 -8.76 -11.65 22.97
CA HIS A 129 -8.36 -11.32 24.34
C HIS A 129 -7.52 -10.05 24.34
N PRO A 130 -8.12 -8.86 24.11
CA PRO A 130 -7.37 -7.61 24.13
C PRO A 130 -6.91 -7.28 25.56
N GLU A 131 -5.69 -6.76 25.69
CA GLU A 131 -5.15 -6.33 26.99
C GLU A 131 -6.02 -5.23 27.63
N HIS A 132 -6.45 -4.29 26.78
CA HIS A 132 -7.35 -3.22 27.15
C HIS A 132 -8.57 -3.18 26.23
N PRO A 133 -9.73 -3.79 26.61
CA PRO A 133 -10.92 -3.92 25.75
C PRO A 133 -11.52 -2.60 25.26
N ARG A 134 -11.20 -1.49 25.90
CA ARG A 134 -11.68 -0.14 25.54
C ARG A 134 -10.77 0.61 24.60
N ASP A 135 -9.62 0.04 24.25
CA ASP A 135 -8.72 0.65 23.28
C ASP A 135 -9.30 0.55 21.87
N GLU A 136 -8.97 1.53 21.07
CA GLU A 136 -9.27 1.55 19.65
C GLU A 136 -7.97 1.58 18.84
N VAL A 137 -7.95 0.88 17.74
CA VAL A 137 -6.88 0.96 16.73
C VAL A 137 -7.41 1.73 15.54
N VAL A 138 -6.70 2.74 15.11
CA VAL A 138 -7.04 3.52 13.92
C VAL A 138 -6.12 3.08 12.78
N LEU A 139 -6.75 2.69 11.66
CA LEU A 139 -6.04 2.32 10.43
C LEU A 139 -6.48 3.24 9.30
N ASP A 140 -5.50 3.61 8.45
CA ASP A 140 -5.78 4.28 7.19
C ASP A 140 -5.99 3.22 6.11
N LEU A 141 -7.24 3.11 5.62
CA LEU A 141 -7.69 2.06 4.70
C LEU A 141 -8.31 2.65 3.44
N TRP A 142 -7.93 2.08 2.30
CA TRP A 142 -8.49 2.44 1.00
C TRP A 142 -9.92 1.92 0.86
N GLN A 143 -10.73 2.64 0.07
CA GLN A 143 -12.14 2.32 -0.16
C GLN A 143 -12.36 0.88 -0.60
N SER A 144 -11.51 0.36 -1.47
CA SER A 144 -11.58 -1.02 -1.97
C SER A 144 -11.36 -2.10 -0.89
N TYR A 145 -10.87 -1.72 0.30
CA TYR A 145 -10.75 -2.64 1.44
C TYR A 145 -11.99 -2.68 2.34
N LEU A 146 -12.96 -1.81 2.08
CA LEU A 146 -14.12 -1.57 2.94
C LEU A 146 -15.41 -1.97 2.24
N GLU A 147 -16.35 -2.49 3.04
CA GLU A 147 -17.70 -2.86 2.63
C GLU A 147 -18.71 -2.24 3.62
N ALA A 148 -19.94 -2.02 3.17
CA ALA A 148 -21.04 -1.72 4.09
C ALA A 148 -21.34 -2.97 4.94
N PRO A 149 -21.77 -2.83 6.22
CA PRO A 149 -22.09 -3.94 7.12
C PRO A 149 -23.17 -4.86 6.62
#